data_da3b99dc261c20654ee1f7eab63470b4
#
_entry.id   da3b99dc261c20654ee1f7eab63470b4
#
_cell.length_a   1.000
_cell.length_b   1.000
_cell.length_c   1.000
_cell.angle_alpha   90.00
_cell.angle_beta   90.00
_cell.angle_gamma   90.00
#
_symmetry.space_group_name_H-M   'P 1'
#
loop_
_entity.id
_entity.type
_entity.pdbx_description
1 polymer ?
#
loop_
_entity_poly.entity_id
_entity_poly.type
_entity_poly.pdbx_seq_one_letter_code
_entity_poly.pdbx_strand_id
1 'polypeptide(L)'
;MFTGIITGLGRISEARALGSDASHGKQLVISTPPGYLDDVQLGDSIAINGACMTVTTFDAAAQRFTLDISAESLDKTAGLDQNGPVNLEKAMRANDRLGGHMVSGHVDGIGTVSHFAAVGESWELRIRTPAELARFIAYKGSITVNGVSLTVNRVIDESEASTGCELSINLIPHTLENTTLGTLKVGQRVNLEIDLIARYVERMLTASPALAQVPGFTQAS
;
A
#
# COMPACT_ATOMS: atom_id res chain seq x y z
N MET A 1 2.96 -11.54 5.85
CA MET A 1 4.10 -10.77 5.34
C MET A 1 4.13 -10.85 3.83
N PHE A 2 4.50 -9.77 3.15
CA PHE A 2 4.56 -9.59 1.71
C PHE A 2 5.90 -8.99 1.33
N THR A 3 6.15 -8.85 0.03
CA THR A 3 7.39 -8.31 -0.52
C THR A 3 7.19 -6.97 -1.24
N GLY A 4 5.93 -6.64 -1.55
CA GLY A 4 5.57 -5.53 -2.43
C GLY A 4 5.80 -5.81 -3.91
N ILE A 5 5.96 -7.08 -4.29
CA ILE A 5 6.03 -7.52 -5.69
C ILE A 5 4.66 -8.07 -6.08
N ILE A 6 3.98 -7.34 -6.94
CA ILE A 6 2.64 -7.72 -7.41
C ILE A 6 2.72 -8.99 -8.25
N THR A 7 1.90 -9.97 -7.89
CA THR A 7 1.84 -11.28 -8.56
C THR A 7 0.59 -11.47 -9.41
N GLY A 8 -0.36 -10.53 -9.35
CA GLY A 8 -1.56 -10.54 -10.17
C GLY A 8 -2.29 -9.21 -10.20
N LEU A 9 -2.91 -8.93 -11.33
CA LEU A 9 -3.89 -7.86 -11.45
C LEU A 9 -5.29 -8.47 -11.33
N GLY A 10 -5.98 -8.13 -10.25
CA GLY A 10 -7.35 -8.54 -10.00
C GLY A 10 -8.33 -7.39 -10.16
N ARG A 11 -9.57 -7.68 -9.81
CA ARG A 11 -10.64 -6.70 -9.83
C ARG A 11 -11.62 -6.94 -8.68
N ILE A 12 -11.97 -5.91 -7.95
CA ILE A 12 -13.16 -5.94 -7.10
C ILE A 12 -14.35 -5.97 -8.06
N SER A 13 -14.97 -7.13 -8.20
CA SER A 13 -16.14 -7.33 -9.06
C SER A 13 -17.44 -6.98 -8.34
N GLU A 14 -17.44 -7.09 -6.99
CA GLU A 14 -18.59 -6.77 -6.15
C GLU A 14 -18.13 -6.32 -4.78
N ALA A 15 -18.83 -5.31 -4.22
CA ALA A 15 -18.65 -4.84 -2.85
C ALA A 15 -20.03 -4.75 -2.18
N ARG A 16 -20.33 -5.68 -1.28
CA ARG A 16 -21.61 -5.80 -0.57
C ARG A 16 -21.48 -5.31 0.86
N ALA A 17 -22.37 -4.45 1.31
CA ALA A 17 -22.42 -4.07 2.72
C ALA A 17 -22.76 -5.28 3.61
N LEU A 18 -22.06 -5.41 4.74
CA LEU A 18 -22.32 -6.45 5.75
C LEU A 18 -23.41 -6.04 6.76
N GLY A 19 -23.87 -4.80 6.70
CA GLY A 19 -24.90 -4.27 7.58
C GLY A 19 -25.57 -3.03 6.97
N SER A 20 -26.45 -2.40 7.78
CA SER A 20 -27.35 -1.32 7.31
C SER A 20 -26.79 0.09 7.46
N ASP A 21 -25.65 0.27 8.08
CA ASP A 21 -25.06 1.59 8.36
C ASP A 21 -23.53 1.60 8.14
N ALA A 22 -22.93 2.76 8.24
CA ALA A 22 -21.49 2.99 7.98
C ALA A 22 -20.54 2.35 9.02
N SER A 23 -21.04 1.84 10.14
CA SER A 23 -20.23 1.12 11.13
C SER A 23 -19.91 -0.33 10.72
N HIS A 24 -20.60 -0.81 9.69
CA HIS A 24 -20.39 -2.15 9.16
C HIS A 24 -19.39 -2.13 8.00
N GLY A 25 -18.62 -3.21 7.91
CA GLY A 25 -17.71 -3.44 6.79
C GLY A 25 -18.42 -3.88 5.51
N LYS A 26 -17.63 -4.35 4.58
CA LYS A 26 -18.13 -4.92 3.31
C LYS A 26 -17.55 -6.30 3.08
N GLN A 27 -18.30 -7.14 2.39
CA GLN A 27 -17.77 -8.32 1.72
C GLN A 27 -17.37 -7.93 0.30
N LEU A 28 -16.15 -8.26 -0.08
CA LEU A 28 -15.63 -8.02 -1.41
C LEU A 28 -15.51 -9.34 -2.16
N VAL A 29 -15.92 -9.33 -3.44
CA VAL A 29 -15.66 -10.42 -4.37
C VAL A 29 -14.55 -9.97 -5.31
N ILE A 30 -13.46 -10.70 -5.33
CA ILE A 30 -12.27 -10.40 -6.12
C ILE A 30 -12.16 -11.40 -7.26
N SER A 31 -12.15 -10.91 -8.49
CA SER A 31 -11.81 -11.71 -9.68
C SER A 31 -10.29 -11.69 -9.87
N THR A 32 -9.70 -12.83 -10.21
CA THR A 32 -8.26 -13.02 -10.34
C THR A 32 -7.86 -13.48 -11.74
N PRO A 33 -6.57 -13.33 -12.10
CA PRO A 33 -6.05 -13.97 -13.30
C PRO A 33 -6.12 -15.51 -13.23
N PRO A 34 -6.13 -16.20 -14.39
CA PRO A 34 -6.08 -17.65 -14.43
C PRO A 34 -4.89 -18.24 -13.67
N GLY A 35 -5.15 -19.28 -12.89
CA GLY A 35 -4.12 -19.98 -12.08
C GLY A 35 -3.70 -19.26 -10.80
N TYR A 36 -4.16 -18.04 -10.55
CA TYR A 36 -3.79 -17.29 -9.34
C TYR A 36 -4.20 -18.00 -8.05
N LEU A 37 -5.33 -18.73 -8.08
CA LEU A 37 -5.91 -19.40 -6.90
C LEU A 37 -5.49 -20.89 -6.76
N ASP A 38 -4.64 -21.42 -7.63
CA ASP A 38 -4.31 -22.85 -7.65
C ASP A 38 -3.68 -23.37 -6.35
N ASP A 39 -3.00 -22.53 -5.61
CA ASP A 39 -2.31 -22.83 -4.36
C ASP A 39 -2.87 -22.07 -3.14
N VAL A 40 -4.00 -21.39 -3.30
CA VAL A 40 -4.67 -20.62 -2.24
C VAL A 40 -5.54 -21.53 -1.39
N GLN A 41 -5.56 -21.30 -0.08
CA GLN A 41 -6.40 -21.99 0.90
C GLN A 41 -7.26 -20.99 1.67
N LEU A 42 -8.32 -21.50 2.29
CA LEU A 42 -9.13 -20.70 3.23
C LEU A 42 -8.28 -20.26 4.40
N GLY A 43 -8.37 -18.97 4.75
CA GLY A 43 -7.57 -18.38 5.80
C GLY A 43 -6.24 -17.80 5.31
N ASP A 44 -5.84 -18.01 4.06
CA ASP A 44 -4.66 -17.38 3.51
C ASP A 44 -4.79 -15.86 3.46
N SER A 45 -3.65 -15.17 3.59
CA SER A 45 -3.58 -13.73 3.45
C SER A 45 -3.21 -13.35 2.01
N ILE A 46 -3.99 -12.43 1.44
CA ILE A 46 -3.70 -11.79 0.15
C ILE A 46 -3.74 -10.27 0.37
N ALA A 47 -2.71 -9.56 -0.07
CA ALA A 47 -2.71 -8.10 -0.08
C ALA A 47 -3.49 -7.58 -1.29
N ILE A 48 -4.47 -6.71 -1.03
CA ILE A 48 -5.31 -6.04 -2.04
C ILE A 48 -4.96 -4.56 -2.04
N ASN A 49 -4.32 -4.05 -3.09
CA ASN A 49 -3.78 -2.70 -3.11
C ASN A 49 -2.97 -2.37 -1.83
N GLY A 50 -2.19 -3.34 -1.33
CA GLY A 50 -1.38 -3.22 -0.13
C GLY A 50 -2.08 -3.51 1.19
N ALA A 51 -3.39 -3.69 1.23
CA ALA A 51 -4.11 -4.05 2.45
C ALA A 51 -4.20 -5.58 2.60
N CYS A 52 -3.64 -6.12 3.69
CA CYS A 52 -3.67 -7.54 4.03
C CYS A 52 -5.10 -7.97 4.37
N MET A 53 -5.63 -8.92 3.62
CA MET A 53 -6.98 -9.45 3.77
C MET A 53 -6.95 -10.97 3.83
N THR A 54 -7.90 -11.55 4.58
CA THR A 54 -8.03 -13.00 4.73
C THR A 54 -9.06 -13.56 3.77
N VAL A 55 -8.70 -14.61 3.05
CA VAL A 55 -9.60 -15.33 2.13
C VAL A 55 -10.66 -16.07 2.95
N THR A 56 -11.93 -15.69 2.79
CA THR A 56 -13.07 -16.32 3.50
C THR A 56 -13.72 -17.41 2.68
N THR A 57 -13.80 -17.25 1.35
CA THR A 57 -14.20 -18.30 0.41
C THR A 57 -13.44 -18.12 -0.90
N PHE A 58 -13.32 -19.17 -1.71
CA PHE A 58 -12.80 -19.06 -3.08
C PHE A 58 -13.39 -20.14 -3.99
N ASP A 59 -13.38 -19.83 -5.29
CA ASP A 59 -13.79 -20.72 -6.37
C ASP A 59 -12.70 -20.60 -7.47
N ALA A 60 -11.79 -21.56 -7.49
CA ALA A 60 -10.70 -21.57 -8.45
C ALA A 60 -11.18 -21.74 -9.89
N ALA A 61 -12.29 -22.46 -10.13
CA ALA A 61 -12.86 -22.64 -11.45
C ALA A 61 -13.49 -21.33 -11.98
N ALA A 62 -14.10 -20.56 -11.10
CA ALA A 62 -14.66 -19.24 -11.42
C ALA A 62 -13.61 -18.11 -11.29
N GLN A 63 -12.37 -18.40 -10.91
CA GLN A 63 -11.28 -17.43 -10.76
C GLN A 63 -11.65 -16.28 -9.82
N ARG A 64 -12.24 -16.59 -8.67
CA ARG A 64 -12.68 -15.58 -7.70
C ARG A 64 -12.55 -16.05 -6.26
N PHE A 65 -12.34 -15.10 -5.38
CA PHE A 65 -12.41 -15.32 -3.93
C PHE A 65 -13.16 -14.18 -3.24
N THR A 66 -13.58 -14.41 -2.00
CA THR A 66 -14.22 -13.40 -1.16
C THR A 66 -13.38 -13.12 0.07
N LEU A 67 -13.54 -11.93 0.59
CA LEU A 67 -12.98 -11.47 1.84
C LEU A 67 -13.94 -10.48 2.50
N ASP A 68 -13.81 -10.31 3.81
CA ASP A 68 -14.53 -9.29 4.54
C ASP A 68 -13.55 -8.19 4.97
N ILE A 69 -13.91 -6.94 4.69
CA ILE A 69 -13.14 -5.75 5.06
C ILE A 69 -13.93 -4.96 6.11
N SER A 70 -13.26 -4.57 7.20
CA SER A 70 -13.89 -3.79 8.27
C SER A 70 -14.18 -2.35 7.83
N ALA A 71 -15.11 -1.68 8.51
CA ALA A 71 -15.37 -0.26 8.30
C ALA A 71 -14.11 0.59 8.56
N GLU A 72 -13.33 0.27 9.59
CA GLU A 72 -12.05 0.92 9.89
C GLU A 72 -11.05 0.80 8.74
N SER A 73 -10.89 -0.41 8.19
CA SER A 73 -9.98 -0.63 7.05
C SER A 73 -10.45 0.11 5.80
N LEU A 74 -11.77 0.21 5.57
CA LEU A 74 -12.34 0.99 4.48
C LEU A 74 -12.05 2.49 4.62
N ASP A 75 -12.11 3.02 5.84
CA ASP A 75 -11.82 4.42 6.13
C ASP A 75 -10.33 4.77 5.90
N LYS A 76 -9.44 3.83 6.25
CA LYS A 76 -7.99 4.00 6.16
C LYS A 76 -7.39 3.62 4.80
N THR A 77 -8.21 3.18 3.84
CA THR A 77 -7.74 2.77 2.51
C THR A 77 -8.48 3.49 1.40
N ALA A 78 -7.85 3.55 0.24
CA ALA A 78 -8.43 4.10 -0.97
C ALA A 78 -8.77 2.99 -1.97
N GLY A 79 -9.95 3.08 -2.61
CA GLY A 79 -10.34 2.23 -3.74
C GLY A 79 -10.72 0.80 -3.39
N LEU A 80 -10.94 0.48 -2.10
CA LEU A 80 -11.43 -0.84 -1.66
C LEU A 80 -12.96 -0.86 -1.39
N ASP A 81 -13.61 0.26 -1.46
CA ASP A 81 -15.04 0.44 -1.20
C ASP A 81 -15.92 0.29 -2.44
N GLN A 82 -15.33 0.13 -3.63
CA GLN A 82 -16.02 0.14 -4.92
C GLN A 82 -15.40 -0.84 -5.93
N ASN A 83 -16.14 -1.12 -7.00
CA ASN A 83 -15.66 -1.97 -8.09
C ASN A 83 -14.49 -1.29 -8.83
N GLY A 84 -13.41 -2.04 -9.08
CA GLY A 84 -12.24 -1.49 -9.75
C GLY A 84 -11.07 -2.46 -9.80
N PRO A 85 -10.04 -2.15 -10.58
CA PRO A 85 -8.81 -2.94 -10.63
C PRO A 85 -8.04 -2.82 -9.33
N VAL A 86 -7.36 -3.92 -8.94
CA VAL A 86 -6.54 -4.00 -7.73
C VAL A 86 -5.27 -4.79 -7.98
N ASN A 87 -4.18 -4.37 -7.33
CA ASN A 87 -2.96 -5.15 -7.23
C ASN A 87 -3.17 -6.30 -6.24
N LEU A 88 -2.68 -7.48 -6.59
CA LEU A 88 -2.75 -8.68 -5.75
C LEU A 88 -1.36 -9.21 -5.46
N GLU A 89 -1.09 -9.53 -4.20
CA GLU A 89 0.08 -10.28 -3.78
C GLU A 89 -0.32 -11.31 -2.73
N LYS A 90 0.05 -12.58 -2.92
CA LYS A 90 -0.12 -13.63 -1.91
C LYS A 90 0.93 -13.49 -0.81
N ALA A 91 0.59 -13.87 0.43
CA ALA A 91 1.56 -13.90 1.51
C ALA A 91 2.80 -14.73 1.15
N MET A 92 3.98 -14.20 1.50
CA MET A 92 5.28 -14.79 1.22
C MET A 92 5.43 -16.13 1.96
N ARG A 93 5.94 -17.14 1.26
CA ARG A 93 6.35 -18.43 1.83
C ARG A 93 7.78 -18.34 2.38
N ALA A 94 8.14 -19.26 3.26
CA ALA A 94 9.46 -19.28 3.90
C ALA A 94 10.65 -19.41 2.92
N ASN A 95 10.43 -19.98 1.73
CA ASN A 95 11.44 -20.16 0.70
C ASN A 95 11.36 -19.15 -0.45
N ASP A 96 10.46 -18.15 -0.37
CA ASP A 96 10.33 -17.13 -1.39
C ASP A 96 11.46 -16.10 -1.32
N ARG A 97 11.71 -15.43 -2.45
CA ARG A 97 12.67 -14.34 -2.52
C ARG A 97 12.03 -13.04 -2.02
N LEU A 98 12.75 -12.30 -1.20
CA LEU A 98 12.38 -10.93 -0.85
C LEU A 98 12.84 -9.98 -1.98
N GLY A 99 12.02 -9.88 -3.04
CA GLY A 99 12.35 -9.09 -4.23
C GLY A 99 12.19 -7.57 -4.06
N GLY A 100 11.37 -7.14 -3.09
CA GLY A 100 11.17 -5.74 -2.71
C GLY A 100 11.75 -5.45 -1.31
N HIS A 101 10.86 -5.18 -0.33
CA HIS A 101 11.23 -5.03 1.08
C HIS A 101 10.21 -5.76 1.98
N MET A 102 10.42 -5.74 3.30
CA MET A 102 9.46 -6.33 4.24
C MET A 102 8.20 -5.49 4.32
N VAL A 103 7.10 -6.03 3.79
CA VAL A 103 5.78 -5.39 3.75
C VAL A 103 4.82 -6.15 4.64
N SER A 104 4.14 -5.46 5.54
CA SER A 104 3.20 -6.08 6.47
C SER A 104 1.80 -6.25 5.87
N GLY A 105 1.46 -5.40 4.92
CA GLY A 105 0.11 -5.26 4.38
C GLY A 105 -0.79 -4.40 5.27
N HIS A 106 -0.21 -3.55 6.09
CA HIS A 106 -0.92 -2.64 6.97
C HIS A 106 -0.75 -1.20 6.46
N VAL A 107 -1.74 -0.75 5.70
CA VAL A 107 -1.77 0.61 5.15
C VAL A 107 -1.70 1.63 6.27
N ASP A 108 -0.70 2.53 6.20
CA ASP A 108 -0.46 3.57 7.21
C ASP A 108 -1.24 4.85 6.95
N GLY A 109 -1.53 5.11 5.68
CA GLY A 109 -2.27 6.30 5.30
C GLY A 109 -2.52 6.37 3.81
N ILE A 110 -3.14 7.45 3.40
CA ILE A 110 -3.55 7.69 2.03
C ILE A 110 -2.78 8.89 1.49
N GLY A 111 -2.00 8.66 0.43
CA GLY A 111 -1.37 9.73 -0.34
C GLY A 111 -2.24 10.21 -1.49
N THR A 112 -1.91 11.37 -2.02
CA THR A 112 -2.55 11.94 -3.21
C THR A 112 -1.53 12.14 -4.32
N VAL A 113 -1.79 11.62 -5.51
CA VAL A 113 -0.94 11.82 -6.68
C VAL A 113 -0.92 13.30 -7.05
N SER A 114 0.24 13.95 -6.96
CA SER A 114 0.43 15.35 -7.31
C SER A 114 1.01 15.55 -8.73
N HIS A 115 1.71 14.53 -9.24
CA HIS A 115 2.29 14.54 -10.59
C HIS A 115 2.41 13.13 -11.14
N PHE A 116 2.13 12.95 -12.44
CA PHE A 116 2.34 11.69 -13.12
C PHE A 116 2.61 11.96 -14.61
N ALA A 117 3.87 11.85 -15.04
CA ALA A 117 4.29 12.15 -16.39
C ALA A 117 5.48 11.30 -16.85
N ALA A 118 5.58 11.08 -18.16
CA ALA A 118 6.70 10.39 -18.78
C ALA A 118 7.99 11.21 -18.65
N VAL A 119 9.11 10.53 -18.35
CA VAL A 119 10.46 11.07 -18.29
C VAL A 119 11.41 10.07 -18.96
N GLY A 120 11.78 10.34 -20.21
CA GLY A 120 12.49 9.36 -21.03
C GLY A 120 11.67 8.09 -21.26
N GLU A 121 12.28 6.95 -20.99
CA GLU A 121 11.64 5.62 -21.07
C GLU A 121 10.84 5.23 -19.82
N SER A 122 10.82 6.08 -18.80
CA SER A 122 10.17 5.81 -17.50
C SER A 122 9.15 6.90 -17.18
N TRP A 123 8.53 6.83 -15.98
CA TRP A 123 7.52 7.77 -15.54
C TRP A 123 7.86 8.30 -14.15
N GLU A 124 7.77 9.61 -13.97
CA GLU A 124 7.85 10.24 -12.65
C GLU A 124 6.46 10.24 -12.02
N LEU A 125 6.35 9.60 -10.86
CA LEU A 125 5.20 9.65 -9.96
C LEU A 125 5.57 10.49 -8.76
N ARG A 126 4.80 11.56 -8.47
CA ARG A 126 4.91 12.29 -7.19
C ARG A 126 3.64 12.12 -6.39
N ILE A 127 3.81 12.00 -5.08
CA ILE A 127 2.73 11.78 -4.14
C ILE A 127 2.91 12.73 -2.96
N ARG A 128 1.87 13.48 -2.62
CA ARG A 128 1.76 14.17 -1.34
C ARG A 128 1.34 13.18 -0.29
N THR A 129 2.08 13.16 0.81
CA THR A 129 1.85 12.25 1.93
C THR A 129 1.29 13.00 3.13
N PRO A 130 0.49 12.35 3.99
CA PRO A 130 0.10 12.92 5.27
C PRO A 130 1.31 13.28 6.13
N ALA A 131 1.15 14.32 6.98
CA ALA A 131 2.22 14.84 7.83
C ALA A 131 2.82 13.77 8.78
N GLU A 132 1.96 12.91 9.30
CA GLU A 132 2.35 11.82 10.20
C GLU A 132 3.25 10.76 9.55
N LEU A 133 3.25 10.64 8.21
CA LEU A 133 4.11 9.70 7.49
C LEU A 133 5.45 10.30 7.06
N ALA A 134 5.55 11.62 6.95
CA ALA A 134 6.73 12.30 6.37
C ALA A 134 8.06 11.87 7.04
N ARG A 135 8.09 11.78 8.37
CA ARG A 135 9.28 11.40 9.15
C ARG A 135 9.82 9.97 8.91
N PHE A 136 8.99 9.12 8.31
CA PHE A 136 9.37 7.73 7.99
C PHE A 136 9.89 7.58 6.56
N ILE A 137 9.81 8.63 5.74
CA ILE A 137 10.12 8.59 4.31
C ILE A 137 11.51 9.16 4.09
N ALA A 138 12.40 8.35 3.52
CA ALA A 138 13.79 8.73 3.32
C ALA A 138 14.20 8.60 1.85
N TYR A 139 15.10 9.49 1.40
CA TYR A 139 15.76 9.37 0.10
C TYR A 139 16.45 8.01 -0.03
N LYS A 140 16.17 7.29 -1.12
CA LYS A 140 16.61 5.91 -1.38
C LYS A 140 16.08 4.85 -0.40
N GLY A 141 15.13 5.24 0.47
CA GLY A 141 14.36 4.29 1.26
C GLY A 141 13.26 3.62 0.44
N SER A 142 12.61 2.63 1.05
CA SER A 142 11.49 1.91 0.46
C SER A 142 10.16 2.46 0.96
N ILE A 143 9.13 2.37 0.12
CA ILE A 143 7.73 2.62 0.47
C ILE A 143 6.86 1.74 -0.41
N THR A 144 5.67 1.34 0.06
CA THR A 144 4.68 0.78 -0.85
C THR A 144 3.67 1.84 -1.30
N VAL A 145 3.29 1.75 -2.57
CA VAL A 145 2.18 2.50 -3.15
C VAL A 145 1.20 1.48 -3.75
N ASN A 146 -0.02 1.42 -3.23
CA ASN A 146 -1.00 0.38 -3.58
C ASN A 146 -0.40 -1.04 -3.53
N GLY A 147 0.44 -1.31 -2.52
CA GLY A 147 1.12 -2.59 -2.31
C GLY A 147 2.38 -2.80 -3.16
N VAL A 148 2.73 -1.90 -4.06
CA VAL A 148 3.94 -2.01 -4.90
C VAL A 148 5.14 -1.45 -4.15
N SER A 149 6.20 -2.25 -3.96
CA SER A 149 7.49 -1.83 -3.38
C SER A 149 8.23 -0.90 -4.34
N LEU A 150 8.53 0.30 -3.87
CA LEU A 150 9.14 1.35 -4.69
C LEU A 150 10.25 2.07 -3.93
N THR A 151 11.23 2.57 -4.68
CA THR A 151 12.34 3.36 -4.14
C THR A 151 12.02 4.85 -4.22
N VAL A 152 12.14 5.54 -3.11
CA VAL A 152 11.98 6.99 -3.03
C VAL A 152 13.19 7.69 -3.63
N ASN A 153 13.00 8.47 -4.70
CA ASN A 153 14.08 9.19 -5.38
C ASN A 153 14.25 10.64 -4.91
N ARG A 154 13.23 11.22 -4.31
CA ARG A 154 13.28 12.57 -3.74
C ARG A 154 12.22 12.69 -2.65
N VAL A 155 12.53 13.44 -1.60
CA VAL A 155 11.61 13.89 -0.57
C VAL A 155 11.72 15.41 -0.49
N ILE A 156 10.60 16.08 -0.51
CA ILE A 156 10.50 17.55 -0.33
C ILE A 156 9.52 17.74 0.84
N ASP A 157 10.06 18.17 1.97
CA ASP A 157 9.23 18.57 3.10
C ASP A 157 8.50 19.87 2.74
N GLU A 158 7.21 19.92 2.98
CA GLU A 158 6.45 21.15 2.79
C GLU A 158 6.83 22.16 3.89
N SER A 159 6.81 23.45 3.57
CA SER A 159 7.43 24.52 4.37
C SER A 159 6.83 24.72 5.78
N GLU A 160 5.68 24.14 6.04
CA GLU A 160 5.05 24.10 7.37
C GLU A 160 4.99 22.65 7.84
N ALA A 161 5.50 22.40 9.04
CA ALA A 161 5.59 21.05 9.64
C ALA A 161 4.25 20.29 9.73
N SER A 162 3.13 20.96 9.50
CA SER A 162 1.79 20.38 9.54
C SER A 162 1.31 19.77 8.22
N THR A 163 2.05 19.90 7.14
CA THR A 163 1.53 19.64 5.79
C THR A 163 2.03 18.35 5.15
N GLY A 164 3.04 17.68 5.71
CA GLY A 164 3.59 16.44 5.21
C GLY A 164 4.78 16.63 4.25
N CYS A 165 4.97 15.72 3.32
CA CYS A 165 6.00 15.85 2.30
C CYS A 165 5.49 15.41 0.93
N GLU A 166 6.16 15.87 -0.13
CA GLU A 166 6.01 15.30 -1.47
C GLU A 166 7.19 14.36 -1.73
N LEU A 167 6.88 13.10 -2.03
CA LEU A 167 7.88 12.14 -2.49
C LEU A 167 7.82 11.97 -4.01
N SER A 168 8.97 11.64 -4.62
CA SER A 168 9.08 11.31 -6.04
C SER A 168 9.65 9.92 -6.22
N ILE A 169 9.05 9.18 -7.14
CA ILE A 169 9.38 7.81 -7.51
C ILE A 169 9.51 7.74 -9.03
N ASN A 170 10.44 6.94 -9.52
CA ASN A 170 10.56 6.64 -10.94
C ASN A 170 10.00 5.24 -11.23
N LEU A 171 8.99 5.16 -12.09
CA LEU A 171 8.35 3.91 -12.48
C LEU A 171 8.89 3.45 -13.83
N ILE A 172 9.39 2.21 -13.88
CA ILE A 172 9.82 1.57 -15.13
C ILE A 172 8.62 0.99 -15.89
N PRO A 173 8.71 0.79 -17.22
CA PRO A 173 7.61 0.25 -18.02
C PRO A 173 7.01 -1.03 -17.47
N HIS A 174 7.84 -1.97 -17.01
CA HIS A 174 7.38 -3.21 -16.42
C HIS A 174 6.42 -3.01 -15.24
N THR A 175 6.70 -2.04 -14.36
CA THR A 175 5.82 -1.73 -13.22
C THR A 175 4.48 -1.13 -13.68
N LEU A 176 4.51 -0.27 -14.68
CA LEU A 176 3.29 0.32 -15.25
C LEU A 176 2.37 -0.73 -15.89
N GLU A 177 2.95 -1.68 -16.60
CA GLU A 177 2.22 -2.74 -17.32
C GLU A 177 1.63 -3.80 -16.38
N ASN A 178 2.33 -4.09 -15.27
CA ASN A 178 1.99 -5.19 -14.37
C ASN A 178 1.34 -4.78 -13.06
N THR A 179 1.03 -3.49 -12.88
CA THR A 179 0.34 -2.97 -11.69
C THR A 179 -0.72 -1.93 -12.05
N THR A 180 -1.59 -1.62 -11.09
CA THR A 180 -2.58 -0.54 -11.25
C THR A 180 -1.96 0.85 -11.34
N LEU A 181 -0.65 0.99 -11.05
CA LEU A 181 0.04 2.28 -11.07
C LEU A 181 0.09 2.90 -12.48
N GLY A 182 0.09 2.08 -13.54
CA GLY A 182 0.06 2.56 -14.92
C GLY A 182 -1.21 3.33 -15.30
N THR A 183 -2.28 3.24 -14.50
CA THR A 183 -3.55 3.92 -14.75
C THR A 183 -3.79 5.13 -13.86
N LEU A 184 -2.82 5.48 -13.01
CA LEU A 184 -2.94 6.60 -12.07
C LEU A 184 -3.09 7.95 -12.79
N LYS A 185 -3.80 8.85 -12.13
CA LYS A 185 -3.99 10.25 -12.59
C LYS A 185 -3.75 11.19 -11.42
N VAL A 186 -3.34 12.42 -11.72
CA VAL A 186 -3.21 13.49 -10.73
C VAL A 186 -4.54 13.67 -9.99
N GLY A 187 -4.47 13.82 -8.68
CA GLY A 187 -5.62 13.90 -7.77
C GLY A 187 -6.14 12.56 -7.25
N GLN A 188 -5.71 11.42 -7.81
CA GLN A 188 -6.10 10.11 -7.27
C GLN A 188 -5.44 9.81 -5.93
N ARG A 189 -6.19 9.10 -5.09
CA ARG A 189 -5.74 8.62 -3.79
C ARG A 189 -5.05 7.26 -3.94
N VAL A 190 -3.99 7.03 -3.20
CA VAL A 190 -3.21 5.78 -3.17
C VAL A 190 -2.94 5.34 -1.74
N ASN A 191 -2.92 4.04 -1.50
CA ASN A 191 -2.55 3.45 -0.22
C ASN A 191 -1.04 3.51 -0.03
N LEU A 192 -0.60 3.97 1.12
CA LEU A 192 0.81 4.03 1.49
C LEU A 192 1.08 3.15 2.70
N GLU A 193 2.15 2.36 2.63
CA GLU A 193 2.72 1.69 3.80
C GLU A 193 4.20 2.06 3.88
N ILE A 194 4.63 2.58 5.03
CA ILE A 194 6.03 2.93 5.29
C ILE A 194 6.88 1.66 5.45
N ASP A 195 8.18 1.78 5.25
CA ASP A 195 9.11 0.70 5.54
C ASP A 195 9.05 0.33 7.04
N LEU A 196 8.84 -0.95 7.32
CA LEU A 196 8.74 -1.48 8.69
C LEU A 196 9.97 -1.13 9.54
N ILE A 197 11.17 -1.10 8.93
CA ILE A 197 12.40 -0.71 9.61
C ILE A 197 12.33 0.75 10.08
N ALA A 198 11.83 1.66 9.25
CA ALA A 198 11.68 3.08 9.61
C ALA A 198 10.76 3.25 10.83
N ARG A 199 9.67 2.47 10.91
CA ARG A 199 8.74 2.46 12.05
C ARG A 199 9.44 2.08 13.37
N TYR A 200 10.22 1.00 13.37
CA TYR A 200 10.91 0.57 14.59
C TYR A 200 12.07 1.51 14.97
N VAL A 201 12.82 2.02 14.00
CA VAL A 201 13.89 3.01 14.25
C VAL A 201 13.29 4.27 14.87
N GLU A 202 12.24 4.82 14.31
CA GLU A 202 11.57 6.00 14.86
C GLU A 202 11.09 5.76 16.29
N ARG A 203 10.41 4.63 16.55
CA ARG A 203 9.92 4.30 17.90
C ARG A 203 11.06 4.16 18.91
N MET A 204 12.19 3.56 18.53
CA MET A 204 13.34 3.41 19.40
C MET A 204 13.99 4.77 19.72
N LEU A 205 14.10 5.65 18.73
CA LEU A 205 14.66 6.99 18.91
C LEU A 205 13.75 7.86 19.79
N THR A 206 12.47 7.85 19.56
CA THR A 206 11.50 8.69 20.31
C THR A 206 11.25 8.17 21.74
N ALA A 207 11.40 6.87 21.97
CA ALA A 207 11.23 6.27 23.31
C ALA A 207 12.49 6.33 24.19
N SER A 208 13.65 6.79 23.68
CA SER A 208 14.89 6.84 24.44
C SER A 208 15.01 8.14 25.25
N PRO A 209 15.05 8.09 26.60
CA PRO A 209 15.20 9.28 27.43
C PRO A 209 16.49 10.06 27.17
N ALA A 210 17.57 9.38 26.76
CA ALA A 210 18.85 10.00 26.43
C ALA A 210 18.78 10.84 25.14
N LEU A 211 17.99 10.44 24.16
CA LEU A 211 17.83 11.15 22.90
C LEU A 211 16.85 12.34 23.01
N ALA A 212 15.89 12.27 23.92
CA ALA A 212 14.97 13.38 24.22
C ALA A 212 15.69 14.63 24.77
N GLN A 213 16.95 14.50 25.24
CA GLN A 213 17.77 15.59 25.75
C GLN A 213 18.74 16.19 24.73
N VAL A 214 18.82 15.66 23.51
CA VAL A 214 19.69 16.20 22.45
C VAL A 214 19.01 17.43 21.82
N PRO A 215 19.67 18.62 21.84
CA PRO A 215 19.12 19.81 21.21
C PRO A 215 18.84 19.55 19.72
N GLY A 216 17.61 19.80 19.28
CA GLY A 216 17.13 19.52 17.92
C GLY A 216 16.37 18.20 17.76
N PHE A 217 16.33 17.35 18.78
CA PHE A 217 15.50 16.14 18.81
C PHE A 217 14.20 16.46 19.56
N THR A 218 13.33 17.26 18.97
CA THR A 218 12.01 17.53 19.55
C THR A 218 11.03 16.43 19.20
N GLN A 219 10.41 15.83 20.21
CA GLN A 219 9.22 15.00 20.01
C GLN A 219 8.16 15.88 19.34
N ALA A 220 7.75 15.54 18.11
CA ALA A 220 6.56 16.09 17.53
C ALA A 220 5.37 15.50 18.32
N SER A 221 4.72 16.37 19.09
CA SER A 221 3.49 16.10 19.85
C SER A 221 2.30 15.92 18.93
#